data_830e4f9682e4feb2ed055e6cec61f993
#
_entry.id   830e4f9682e4feb2ed055e6cec61f993
#
_cell.length_a   1.000
_cell.length_b   1.000
_cell.length_c   1.000
_cell.angle_alpha   90.00
_cell.angle_beta   90.00
_cell.angle_gamma   90.00
#
_symmetry.space_group_name_H-M   'P 1'
#
loop_
_entity.id
_entity.type
_entity.pdbx_description
1 polymer ?
#
loop_
_entity_poly.entity_id
_entity_poly.type
_entity_poly.pdbx_seq_one_letter_code
_entity_poly.pdbx_strand_id
1 'polypeptide(L)'
;MINVSTDEARSIAKEVFLWGMHPIAIYHLRFNFAQNELNPRAAGINRLNWFRQPMKALPRVATTPNASTLYGVGMFDLSREPAVIVVPEIADHYWSVQLHDNYARWWHMIGSQRGGPRNSDSLLRWTPRT
;
A
#
# COMPACT_ATOMS: atom_id res chain seq x y z
N MET A 1 -8.91 38.81 8.04
CA MET A 1 -8.49 38.26 6.72
C MET A 1 -6.99 38.06 6.79
N ILE A 2 -6.55 36.84 6.49
CA ILE A 2 -5.10 36.54 6.35
C ILE A 2 -4.69 37.08 4.99
N ASN A 3 -3.78 38.06 4.97
CA ASN A 3 -3.29 38.64 3.72
C ASN A 3 -2.01 37.93 3.34
N VAL A 4 -2.08 37.05 2.34
CA VAL A 4 -0.95 36.27 1.85
C VAL A 4 -0.51 36.86 0.52
N SER A 5 0.78 37.12 0.35
CA SER A 5 1.34 37.59 -0.92
C SER A 5 1.28 36.49 -1.99
N THR A 6 1.30 36.89 -3.26
CA THR A 6 1.27 35.95 -4.39
C THR A 6 2.44 34.96 -4.34
N ASP A 7 3.63 35.40 -3.95
CA ASP A 7 4.82 34.53 -3.89
C ASP A 7 4.74 33.57 -2.71
N GLU A 8 4.22 34.02 -1.58
CA GLU A 8 3.96 33.14 -0.43
C GLU A 8 2.88 32.09 -0.75
N ALA A 9 1.78 32.51 -1.39
CA ALA A 9 0.75 31.59 -1.85
C ALA A 9 1.30 30.53 -2.82
N ARG A 10 2.19 30.92 -3.74
CA ARG A 10 2.84 30.01 -4.68
C ARG A 10 3.77 29.02 -3.96
N SER A 11 4.52 29.48 -2.95
CA SER A 11 5.38 28.61 -2.14
C SER A 11 4.57 27.58 -1.37
N ILE A 12 3.52 28.00 -0.69
CA ILE A 12 2.59 27.12 0.04
C ILE A 12 1.95 26.11 -0.91
N ALA A 13 1.48 26.55 -2.08
CA ALA A 13 0.86 25.67 -3.07
C ALA A 13 1.82 24.59 -3.56
N LYS A 14 3.11 24.90 -3.75
CA LYS A 14 4.15 23.93 -4.11
C LYS A 14 4.35 22.89 -3.01
N GLU A 15 4.42 23.29 -1.76
CA GLU A 15 4.56 22.37 -0.63
C GLU A 15 3.35 21.44 -0.49
N VAL A 16 2.15 22.01 -0.58
CA VAL A 16 0.89 21.25 -0.54
C VAL A 16 0.81 20.25 -1.68
N PHE A 17 1.22 20.65 -2.89
CA PHE A 17 1.27 19.75 -4.05
C PHE A 17 2.23 18.57 -3.82
N LEU A 18 3.46 18.83 -3.38
CA LEU A 18 4.45 17.79 -3.10
C LEU A 18 3.98 16.85 -1.98
N TRP A 19 3.41 17.40 -0.91
CA TRP A 19 2.83 16.61 0.17
C TRP A 19 1.67 15.75 -0.30
N GLY A 20 0.79 16.30 -1.14
CA GLY A 20 -0.40 15.63 -1.65
C GLY A 20 -0.14 14.50 -2.64
N MET A 21 1.04 14.45 -3.27
CA MET A 21 1.36 13.42 -4.27
C MET A 21 1.25 11.99 -3.73
N HIS A 22 1.75 11.74 -2.54
CA HIS A 22 1.73 10.39 -1.94
C HIS A 22 0.32 9.91 -1.63
N PRO A 23 -0.52 10.64 -0.87
CA PRO A 23 -1.89 10.18 -0.59
C PRO A 23 -2.72 10.05 -1.86
N ILE A 24 -2.51 10.88 -2.88
CA ILE A 24 -3.20 10.74 -4.18
C ILE A 24 -2.76 9.45 -4.89
N ALA A 25 -1.46 9.14 -4.90
CA ALA A 25 -0.96 7.90 -5.50
C ALA A 25 -1.53 6.65 -4.80
N ILE A 26 -1.55 6.64 -3.47
CA ILE A 26 -2.14 5.55 -2.68
C ILE A 26 -3.65 5.45 -2.91
N TYR A 27 -4.35 6.59 -3.01
CA TYR A 27 -5.78 6.61 -3.35
C TYR A 27 -6.06 6.00 -4.73
N HIS A 28 -5.24 6.30 -5.74
CA HIS A 28 -5.35 5.70 -7.07
C HIS A 28 -5.09 4.18 -7.03
N LEU A 29 -4.12 3.73 -6.25
CA LEU A 29 -3.89 2.29 -6.05
C LEU A 29 -5.09 1.63 -5.37
N ARG A 30 -5.61 2.25 -4.30
CA ARG A 30 -6.82 1.79 -3.61
C ARG A 30 -8.01 1.68 -4.57
N PHE A 31 -8.27 2.73 -5.35
CA PHE A 31 -9.34 2.69 -6.33
C PHE A 31 -9.14 1.53 -7.31
N ASN A 32 -7.97 1.42 -7.94
CA ASN A 32 -7.71 0.42 -8.96
C ASN A 32 -7.76 -1.02 -8.44
N PHE A 33 -7.23 -1.29 -7.23
CA PHE A 33 -7.14 -2.65 -6.72
C PHE A 33 -8.29 -3.08 -5.81
N ALA A 34 -9.12 -2.13 -5.36
CA ALA A 34 -10.20 -2.46 -4.44
C ALA A 34 -11.60 -2.00 -4.89
N GLN A 35 -11.72 -1.01 -5.77
CA GLN A 35 -13.01 -0.37 -6.05
C GLN A 35 -13.37 -0.28 -7.54
N ASN A 36 -12.40 -0.39 -8.43
CA ASN A 36 -12.64 -0.25 -9.87
C ASN A 36 -13.23 -1.54 -10.45
N GLU A 37 -14.53 -1.59 -10.62
CA GLU A 37 -15.25 -2.73 -11.17
C GLU A 37 -14.84 -3.09 -12.61
N LEU A 38 -14.28 -2.15 -13.36
CA LEU A 38 -13.74 -2.40 -14.69
C LEU A 38 -12.36 -3.07 -14.66
N ASN A 39 -11.72 -3.12 -13.50
CA ASN A 39 -10.44 -3.79 -13.34
C ASN A 39 -10.65 -5.23 -12.86
N PRO A 40 -10.43 -6.26 -13.69
CA PRO A 40 -10.60 -7.65 -13.30
C PRO A 40 -9.66 -8.10 -12.16
N ARG A 41 -8.73 -7.24 -11.77
CA ARG A 41 -7.79 -7.44 -10.66
C ARG A 41 -8.22 -6.72 -9.39
N ALA A 42 -9.36 -6.03 -9.36
CA ALA A 42 -9.88 -5.43 -8.14
C ALA A 42 -10.43 -6.55 -7.23
N ALA A 43 -9.87 -6.68 -6.03
CA ALA A 43 -10.26 -7.73 -5.09
C ALA A 43 -11.28 -7.26 -4.03
N GLY A 44 -11.49 -5.96 -3.90
CA GLY A 44 -12.27 -5.34 -2.82
C GLY A 44 -11.39 -4.90 -1.64
N ILE A 45 -12.03 -4.21 -0.69
CA ILE A 45 -11.39 -3.84 0.58
C ILE A 45 -11.28 -5.07 1.48
N ASN A 46 -10.24 -5.12 2.32
CA ASN A 46 -9.93 -6.21 3.24
C ASN A 46 -9.68 -7.56 2.54
N ARG A 47 -9.19 -7.51 1.32
CA ARG A 47 -8.82 -8.69 0.54
C ARG A 47 -7.46 -8.50 -0.10
N LEU A 48 -6.72 -9.61 -0.23
CA LEU A 48 -5.47 -9.67 -0.98
C LEU A 48 -5.74 -10.08 -2.42
N ASN A 49 -5.17 -9.35 -3.36
CA ASN A 49 -5.13 -9.68 -4.76
C ASN A 49 -3.73 -10.21 -5.12
N TRP A 50 -3.67 -11.35 -5.77
CA TRP A 50 -2.42 -12.02 -6.11
C TRP A 50 -2.12 -11.96 -7.60
N PHE A 51 -0.94 -11.48 -7.94
CA PHE A 51 -0.41 -11.53 -9.29
C PHE A 51 0.35 -12.84 -9.46
N ARG A 52 -0.25 -13.80 -10.14
CA ARG A 52 0.32 -15.14 -10.34
C ARG A 52 1.38 -15.21 -11.44
N GLN A 53 1.71 -14.08 -12.04
CA GLN A 53 2.75 -13.92 -13.05
C GLN A 53 3.55 -12.66 -12.74
N PRO A 54 4.84 -12.63 -13.07
CA PRO A 54 5.64 -11.42 -12.97
C PRO A 54 5.01 -10.26 -13.73
N MET A 55 5.27 -9.05 -13.27
CA MET A 55 4.75 -7.85 -13.91
C MET A 55 5.34 -7.71 -15.31
N LYS A 56 4.48 -7.38 -16.27
CA LYS A 56 4.85 -7.07 -17.65
C LYS A 56 4.79 -5.55 -17.86
N ALA A 57 5.36 -5.08 -18.97
CA ALA A 57 5.34 -3.66 -19.33
C ALA A 57 3.92 -3.08 -19.46
N LEU A 58 2.92 -3.91 -19.71
CA LEU A 58 1.51 -3.53 -19.80
C LEU A 58 0.64 -4.54 -19.02
N PRO A 59 -0.46 -4.10 -18.40
CA PRO A 59 -0.88 -2.70 -18.22
C PRO A 59 0.00 -1.95 -17.19
N ARG A 60 0.14 -0.64 -17.38
CA ARG A 60 0.91 0.24 -16.48
C ARG A 60 0.14 0.52 -15.19
N VAL A 61 0.17 -0.42 -14.26
CA VAL A 61 -0.54 -0.31 -12.98
C VAL A 61 0.32 0.29 -11.86
N ALA A 62 1.63 0.29 -12.04
CA ALA A 62 2.60 0.84 -11.09
C ALA A 62 3.84 1.35 -11.83
N THR A 63 4.58 2.24 -11.17
CA THR A 63 5.87 2.73 -11.65
C THR A 63 6.96 1.73 -11.28
N THR A 64 7.80 1.33 -12.23
CA THR A 64 8.98 0.46 -12.01
C THR A 64 8.70 -0.83 -11.21
N PRO A 65 7.69 -1.65 -11.57
CA PRO A 65 7.47 -2.91 -10.88
C PRO A 65 8.63 -3.88 -11.16
N ASN A 66 8.93 -4.73 -10.17
CA ASN A 66 9.92 -5.79 -10.36
C ASN A 66 9.35 -6.87 -11.29
N ALA A 67 10.11 -7.25 -12.31
CA ALA A 67 9.70 -8.22 -13.32
C ALA A 67 10.01 -9.69 -12.93
N SER A 68 10.74 -9.91 -11.85
CA SER A 68 11.15 -11.27 -11.39
C SER A 68 10.46 -11.71 -10.09
N THR A 69 9.66 -10.85 -9.46
CA THR A 69 8.99 -11.12 -8.18
C THR A 69 7.48 -11.15 -8.37
N LEU A 70 6.81 -12.07 -7.72
CA LEU A 70 5.36 -12.10 -7.65
C LEU A 70 4.87 -11.11 -6.60
N TYR A 71 3.74 -10.49 -6.86
CA TYR A 71 3.14 -9.50 -5.96
C TYR A 71 1.80 -9.96 -5.41
N GLY A 72 1.56 -9.59 -4.15
CA GLY A 72 0.23 -9.51 -3.56
C GLY A 72 -0.02 -8.06 -3.16
N VAL A 73 -1.20 -7.55 -3.44
CA VAL A 73 -1.62 -6.19 -3.05
C VAL A 73 -2.97 -6.27 -2.35
N GLY A 74 -3.11 -5.60 -1.22
CA GLY A 74 -4.36 -5.50 -0.49
C GLY A 74 -4.54 -4.13 0.12
N MET A 75 -5.79 -3.69 0.20
CA MET A 75 -6.21 -2.45 0.86
C MET A 75 -7.08 -2.80 2.04
N PHE A 76 -6.65 -2.40 3.24
CA PHE A 76 -7.30 -2.76 4.49
C PHE A 76 -7.91 -1.54 5.16
N ASP A 77 -9.17 -1.64 5.51
CA ASP A 77 -9.87 -0.66 6.36
C ASP A 77 -9.88 -1.16 7.80
N LEU A 78 -8.99 -0.62 8.61
CA LEU A 78 -8.84 -0.97 10.03
C LEU A 78 -9.69 -0.08 10.95
N SER A 79 -10.55 0.78 10.40
CA SER A 79 -11.38 1.69 11.21
C SER A 79 -12.50 0.97 11.94
N ARG A 80 -12.93 -0.17 11.42
CA ARG A 80 -14.04 -0.96 11.97
C ARG A 80 -13.57 -2.17 12.76
N GLU A 81 -12.60 -2.88 12.23
CA GLU A 81 -12.10 -4.12 12.80
C GLU A 81 -10.60 -4.32 12.51
N PRO A 82 -9.88 -5.04 13.34
CA PRO A 82 -8.51 -5.43 13.06
C PRO A 82 -8.46 -6.45 11.91
N ALA A 83 -7.35 -6.46 11.17
CA ALA A 83 -7.08 -7.48 10.16
C ALA A 83 -5.95 -8.42 10.63
N VAL A 84 -6.07 -9.69 10.30
CA VAL A 84 -5.02 -10.68 10.53
C VAL A 84 -4.47 -11.12 9.18
N ILE A 85 -3.16 -11.00 9.02
CA ILE A 85 -2.46 -11.57 7.87
C ILE A 85 -1.82 -12.87 8.31
N VAL A 86 -2.28 -13.97 7.74
CA VAL A 86 -1.73 -15.30 7.96
C VAL A 86 -0.77 -15.61 6.81
N VAL A 87 0.48 -15.90 7.14
CA VAL A 87 1.50 -16.30 6.18
C VAL A 87 1.82 -17.77 6.39
N PRO A 88 1.66 -18.62 5.36
CA PRO A 88 2.05 -20.02 5.44
C PRO A 88 3.55 -20.17 5.64
N GLU A 89 4.01 -21.32 6.07
CA GLU A 89 5.43 -21.63 6.15
C GLU A 89 6.06 -21.58 4.76
N ILE A 90 7.08 -20.73 4.59
CA ILE A 90 7.85 -20.57 3.36
C ILE A 90 9.32 -20.73 3.71
N ALA A 91 9.85 -21.93 3.54
CA ALA A 91 11.22 -22.27 3.96
C ALA A 91 12.28 -21.87 2.92
N ASP A 92 12.00 -22.04 1.63
CA ASP A 92 13.03 -22.07 0.57
C ASP A 92 13.01 -20.82 -0.33
N HIS A 93 12.12 -19.86 -0.06
CA HIS A 93 11.97 -18.69 -0.89
C HIS A 93 12.00 -17.40 -0.07
N TYR A 94 12.54 -16.36 -0.67
CA TYR A 94 12.41 -15.02 -0.13
C TYR A 94 10.95 -14.54 -0.24
N TRP A 95 10.46 -13.98 0.83
CA TRP A 95 9.16 -13.32 0.86
C TRP A 95 9.18 -12.12 1.82
N SER A 96 8.34 -11.15 1.57
CA SER A 96 8.09 -10.04 2.48
C SER A 96 6.68 -9.49 2.32
N VAL A 97 6.12 -9.01 3.43
CA VAL A 97 4.90 -8.21 3.45
C VAL A 97 5.25 -6.85 4.04
N GLN A 98 5.04 -5.80 3.27
CA GLN A 98 5.26 -4.42 3.69
C GLN A 98 3.93 -3.72 3.91
N LEU A 99 3.79 -3.05 5.05
CA LEU A 99 2.59 -2.32 5.43
C LEU A 99 2.86 -0.83 5.35
N HIS A 100 2.03 -0.15 4.56
CA HIS A 100 2.10 1.28 4.33
C HIS A 100 0.80 1.96 4.77
N ASP A 101 0.91 3.19 5.25
CA ASP A 101 -0.25 4.04 5.47
C ASP A 101 -0.66 4.79 4.19
N ASN A 102 -1.71 5.62 4.27
CA ASN A 102 -2.21 6.41 3.15
C ASN A 102 -1.23 7.49 2.66
N TYR A 103 -0.15 7.73 3.38
CA TYR A 103 0.92 8.65 2.99
C TYR A 103 2.13 7.92 2.40
N ALA A 104 1.96 6.64 2.03
CA ALA A 104 3.02 5.75 1.57
C ALA A 104 4.16 5.57 2.60
N ARG A 105 3.92 5.88 3.88
CA ARG A 105 4.91 5.66 4.92
C ARG A 105 4.89 4.19 5.31
N TRP A 106 6.04 3.59 5.21
CA TRP A 106 6.25 2.24 5.67
C TRP A 106 6.33 2.20 7.20
N TRP A 107 5.49 1.42 7.84
CA TRP A 107 5.45 1.33 9.29
C TRP A 107 5.70 -0.08 9.84
N HIS A 108 5.54 -1.11 9.04
CA HIS A 108 5.84 -2.48 9.45
C HIS A 108 6.22 -3.35 8.26
N MET A 109 7.09 -4.34 8.52
CA MET A 109 7.49 -5.34 7.54
C MET A 109 7.71 -6.67 8.24
N ILE A 110 7.15 -7.73 7.67
CA ILE A 110 7.42 -9.12 8.03
C ILE A 110 8.00 -9.85 6.82
N GLY A 111 8.81 -10.87 7.05
CA GLY A 111 9.41 -11.62 5.95
C GLY A 111 10.68 -12.35 6.30
N SER A 112 11.24 -13.05 5.34
CA SER A 112 12.42 -13.91 5.47
C SER A 112 13.63 -13.24 6.12
N GLN A 113 13.84 -11.94 5.87
CA GLN A 113 14.99 -11.20 6.40
C GLN A 113 14.77 -10.61 7.80
N ARG A 114 13.57 -10.64 8.32
CA ARG A 114 13.22 -10.02 9.61
C ARG A 114 13.07 -11.02 10.75
N GLY A 115 13.54 -12.24 10.56
CA GLY A 115 13.49 -13.27 11.59
C GLY A 115 12.06 -13.66 12.00
N GLY A 116 11.11 -13.40 11.12
CA GLY A 116 9.73 -13.81 11.34
C GLY A 116 9.66 -15.32 11.56
N PRO A 117 8.81 -15.80 12.48
CA PRO A 117 8.62 -17.23 12.68
C PRO A 117 8.23 -17.89 11.36
N ARG A 118 8.54 -19.14 11.22
CA ARG A 118 8.20 -19.94 10.01
C ARG A 118 6.70 -19.94 9.73
N ASN A 119 5.88 -19.75 10.78
CA ASN A 119 4.47 -19.41 10.71
C ASN A 119 4.26 -18.10 11.46
N SER A 120 3.93 -17.00 10.78
CA SER A 120 3.69 -15.73 11.44
C SER A 120 2.29 -15.19 11.13
N ASP A 121 1.49 -15.11 12.18
CA ASP A 121 0.26 -14.33 12.17
C ASP A 121 0.60 -12.89 12.56
N SER A 122 0.23 -11.95 11.72
CA SER A 122 0.39 -10.52 12.03
C SER A 122 -0.97 -9.88 12.21
N LEU A 123 -1.21 -9.39 13.42
CA LEU A 123 -2.41 -8.63 13.77
C LEU A 123 -2.22 -7.17 13.37
N LEU A 124 -3.02 -6.69 12.46
CA LEU A 124 -3.11 -5.28 12.07
C LEU A 124 -4.25 -4.61 12.83
N ARG A 125 -3.93 -3.61 13.62
CA ARG A 125 -4.91 -2.85 14.38
C ARG A 125 -4.67 -1.35 14.21
N TRP A 126 -5.72 -0.61 13.94
CA TRP A 126 -5.69 0.83 14.03
C TRP A 126 -5.96 1.26 15.48
N THR A 127 -5.08 2.10 16.01
CA THR A 127 -5.29 2.78 17.29
C THR A 127 -5.31 4.29 17.03
N PRO A 128 -6.37 5.03 17.43
CA PRO A 128 -6.34 6.48 17.37
C PRO A 128 -5.13 7.00 18.15
N ARG A 129 -4.41 7.95 17.58
CA ARG A 129 -3.45 8.70 18.39
C ARG A 129 -4.25 9.66 19.27
N THR A 130 -4.12 9.52 20.56
CA THR A 130 -4.59 10.47 21.57
C THR A 130 -3.77 11.76 21.49
#